data_078c284d9980885f35ef7be8384c3285
#
_entry.id   078c284d9980885f35ef7be8384c3285
#
_cell.length_a   1.000
_cell.length_b   1.000
_cell.length_c   1.000
_cell.angle_alpha   90.00
_cell.angle_beta   90.00
_cell.angle_gamma   90.00
#
_symmetry.space_group_name_H-M   'P 1'
#
loop_
_entity.id
_entity.type
_entity.pdbx_description
1 polymer ?
#
loop_
_entity_poly.entity_id
_entity_poly.type
_entity_poly.pdbx_seq_one_letter_code
_entity_poly.pdbx_strand_id
1 'polypeptide(L)'
;MYNEFEYIKTQSEIVKTQAVFNDKIEMRNLTFSYANTPAPSLRDVNIVVRRGETVGFIGPSGAGKSTLVDVILGLLPPSSGELLVDGVNMHEHNIEWQSTIGYVAQAIYLTDDSIRRNVAFGIAEKEIDDVALERALKSAQLWDFVQSLPEKDKTIVGERGIRVSGGQRQRIGIARALYHEPQVLVLDEATSSLDMETETEVMSAIRALQGFKTILIVAHRLSTVQHCDRVYKIEDATIVGEGTLEELTKSAS
;
A
#
# COMPACT_ATOMS: atom_id res chain seq x y z
N MET A 1 -24.80 16.03 23.55
CA MET A 1 -24.27 14.65 23.45
C MET A 1 -24.68 14.16 22.05
N TYR A 2 -23.82 14.41 21.05
CA TYR A 2 -24.06 13.98 19.66
C TYR A 2 -23.81 12.47 19.58
N ASN A 3 -24.71 11.78 18.91
CA ASN A 3 -24.80 10.32 18.88
C ASN A 3 -23.75 9.77 17.91
N GLU A 4 -22.57 9.37 18.41
CA GLU A 4 -21.49 8.75 17.63
C GLU A 4 -21.98 7.55 16.79
N PHE A 5 -23.04 6.88 17.20
CA PHE A 5 -23.67 5.78 16.47
C PHE A 5 -24.42 6.22 15.20
N GLU A 6 -24.93 7.44 15.10
CA GLU A 6 -25.53 7.96 13.87
C GLU A 6 -24.47 8.30 12.83
N TYR A 7 -23.31 8.80 13.26
CA TYR A 7 -22.19 9.08 12.37
C TYR A 7 -21.66 7.81 11.68
N ILE A 8 -21.56 6.70 12.44
CA ILE A 8 -21.13 5.40 11.92
C ILE A 8 -22.17 4.80 10.95
N LYS A 9 -23.47 4.97 11.22
CA LYS A 9 -24.54 4.52 10.32
C LYS A 9 -24.58 5.28 9.00
N THR A 10 -24.33 6.57 9.02
CA THR A 10 -24.31 7.40 7.80
C THR A 10 -23.13 7.04 6.90
N GLN A 11 -21.99 6.61 7.45
CA GLN A 11 -20.85 6.13 6.67
C GLN A 11 -21.09 4.76 6.01
N SER A 12 -21.89 3.87 6.62
CA SER A 12 -22.16 2.54 6.06
C SER A 12 -23.10 2.54 4.84
N GLU A 13 -23.85 3.61 4.60
CA GLU A 13 -24.72 3.75 3.42
C GLU A 13 -24.08 4.48 2.23
N ILE A 14 -22.94 5.17 2.44
CA ILE A 14 -22.25 5.98 1.41
C ILE A 14 -21.39 5.13 0.45
N VAL A 15 -21.03 3.91 0.80
CA VAL A 15 -20.04 3.13 0.03
C VAL A 15 -20.69 2.19 -0.97
N LYS A 16 -21.17 2.72 -2.11
CA LYS A 16 -21.46 1.91 -3.31
C LYS A 16 -21.06 2.57 -4.64
N THR A 17 -20.41 3.71 -4.63
CA THR A 17 -19.75 4.24 -5.83
C THR A 17 -18.25 4.07 -5.62
N GLN A 18 -17.68 2.95 -6.09
CA GLN A 18 -16.25 2.79 -6.16
C GLN A 18 -15.72 3.91 -7.05
N ALA A 19 -14.92 4.81 -6.50
CA ALA A 19 -14.23 5.80 -7.32
C ALA A 19 -13.41 5.02 -8.36
N VAL A 20 -13.66 5.27 -9.63
CA VAL A 20 -12.97 4.54 -10.70
C VAL A 20 -11.71 5.34 -11.05
N PHE A 21 -10.56 4.81 -10.69
CA PHE A 21 -9.26 5.33 -11.10
C PHE A 21 -8.94 4.87 -12.53
N ASN A 22 -8.93 5.79 -13.51
CA ASN A 22 -8.83 5.45 -14.93
C ASN A 22 -7.54 5.88 -15.60
N ASP A 23 -6.91 6.97 -15.15
CA ASP A 23 -5.77 7.59 -15.85
C ASP A 23 -4.55 7.77 -14.95
N LYS A 24 -4.60 8.68 -13.98
CA LYS A 24 -3.41 9.04 -13.18
C LYS A 24 -3.73 9.54 -11.78
N ILE A 25 -2.76 9.33 -10.89
CA ILE A 25 -2.60 10.04 -9.62
C ILE A 25 -1.60 11.16 -9.86
N GLU A 26 -1.88 12.36 -9.40
CA GLU A 26 -1.03 13.52 -9.60
C GLU A 26 -0.91 14.35 -8.31
N MET A 27 0.30 14.69 -7.92
CA MET A 27 0.58 15.67 -6.88
C MET A 27 1.10 16.92 -7.53
N ARG A 28 0.52 18.06 -7.18
CA ARG A 28 0.91 19.38 -7.71
C ARG A 28 1.31 20.31 -6.58
N ASN A 29 2.57 20.73 -6.58
CA ASN A 29 3.18 21.66 -5.63
C ASN A 29 2.81 21.30 -4.17
N LEU A 30 2.75 19.97 -3.89
CA LEU A 30 2.25 19.47 -2.64
C LEU A 30 3.26 19.68 -1.52
N THR A 31 2.80 20.35 -0.45
CA THR A 31 3.60 20.60 0.75
C THR A 31 2.84 20.10 1.97
N PHE A 32 3.54 19.46 2.89
CA PHE A 32 2.99 19.02 4.16
C PHE A 32 3.92 19.32 5.33
N SER A 33 3.35 19.80 6.43
CA SER A 33 4.05 20.03 7.70
C SER A 33 3.26 19.44 8.86
N TYR A 34 3.93 18.71 9.74
CA TYR A 34 3.31 18.33 11.03
C TYR A 34 3.14 19.55 11.93
N ALA A 35 2.11 19.51 12.77
CA ALA A 35 1.93 20.55 13.79
C ALA A 35 3.20 20.62 14.68
N ASN A 36 3.63 21.85 14.96
CA ASN A 36 4.80 22.13 15.82
C ASN A 36 6.17 21.69 15.24
N THR A 37 6.29 21.42 13.95
CA THR A 37 7.60 21.21 13.29
C THR A 37 8.03 22.48 12.56
N PRO A 38 9.32 22.89 12.68
CA PRO A 38 9.79 24.14 12.06
C PRO A 38 9.97 24.01 10.54
N ALA A 39 10.10 22.80 10.01
CA ALA A 39 10.32 22.53 8.59
C ALA A 39 9.25 21.58 8.04
N PRO A 40 8.85 21.73 6.77
CA PRO A 40 7.93 20.81 6.12
C PRO A 40 8.57 19.42 5.96
N SER A 41 7.75 18.38 6.09
CA SER A 41 8.13 16.98 5.82
C SER A 41 7.98 16.61 4.35
N LEU A 42 7.22 17.39 3.57
CA LEU A 42 7.16 17.39 2.12
C LEU A 42 7.10 18.84 1.65
N ARG A 43 7.87 19.17 0.62
CA ARG A 43 7.98 20.55 0.10
C ARG A 43 7.96 20.55 -1.43
N ASP A 44 6.98 21.22 -2.01
CA ASP A 44 6.81 21.39 -3.46
C ASP A 44 6.93 20.09 -4.24
N VAL A 45 6.28 19.03 -3.75
CA VAL A 45 6.33 17.70 -4.34
C VAL A 45 5.44 17.67 -5.58
N ASN A 46 6.04 17.30 -6.71
CA ASN A 46 5.38 17.12 -7.99
C ASN A 46 5.62 15.69 -8.48
N ILE A 47 4.56 14.88 -8.57
CA ILE A 47 4.60 13.45 -8.92
C ILE A 47 3.44 13.14 -9.84
N VAL A 48 3.67 12.28 -10.83
CA VAL A 48 2.61 11.69 -11.66
C VAL A 48 2.79 10.19 -11.67
N VAL A 49 1.74 9.44 -11.36
CA VAL A 49 1.68 7.98 -11.46
C VAL A 49 0.55 7.60 -12.39
N ARG A 50 0.85 6.90 -13.48
CA ARG A 50 -0.17 6.43 -14.44
C ARG A 50 -0.80 5.13 -13.98
N ARG A 51 -2.03 4.90 -14.41
CA ARG A 51 -2.70 3.62 -14.15
C ARG A 51 -1.89 2.45 -14.71
N GLY A 52 -1.74 1.40 -13.88
CA GLY A 52 -0.96 0.20 -14.23
C GLY A 52 0.55 0.37 -14.09
N GLU A 53 1.04 1.59 -13.77
CA GLU A 53 2.46 1.87 -13.55
C GLU A 53 2.91 1.37 -12.19
N THR A 54 4.13 0.85 -12.11
CA THR A 54 4.83 0.52 -10.87
C THR A 54 5.85 1.59 -10.58
N VAL A 55 5.64 2.36 -9.50
CA VAL A 55 6.49 3.49 -9.13
C VAL A 55 7.19 3.23 -7.80
N GLY A 56 8.50 3.42 -7.79
CA GLY A 56 9.34 3.33 -6.59
C GLY A 56 9.62 4.69 -5.97
N PHE A 57 9.66 4.74 -4.64
CA PHE A 57 10.10 5.91 -3.87
C PHE A 57 11.32 5.52 -3.04
N ILE A 58 12.46 6.16 -3.31
CA ILE A 58 13.73 5.92 -2.60
C ILE A 58 14.24 7.20 -1.94
N GLY A 59 15.08 7.06 -0.95
CA GLY A 59 15.73 8.17 -0.23
C GLY A 59 16.15 7.77 1.17
N PRO A 60 16.95 8.60 1.85
CA PRO A 60 17.41 8.33 3.20
C PRO A 60 16.25 8.26 4.21
N SER A 61 16.53 7.73 5.40
CA SER A 61 15.57 7.77 6.50
C SER A 61 15.27 9.24 6.86
N GLY A 62 13.99 9.54 7.13
CA GLY A 62 13.55 10.92 7.42
C GLY A 62 13.37 11.83 6.19
N ALA A 63 13.60 11.35 4.96
CA ALA A 63 13.43 12.16 3.75
C ALA A 63 11.97 12.57 3.43
N GLY A 64 10.97 11.99 4.12
CA GLY A 64 9.56 12.28 3.89
C GLY A 64 8.78 11.14 3.23
N LYS A 65 9.40 9.97 2.96
CA LYS A 65 8.74 8.85 2.25
C LYS A 65 7.46 8.35 2.92
N SER A 66 7.47 8.08 4.22
CA SER A 66 6.27 7.64 4.95
C SER A 66 5.20 8.74 5.00
N THR A 67 5.61 10.00 5.14
CA THR A 67 4.68 11.14 5.04
C THR A 67 4.04 11.23 3.65
N LEU A 68 4.80 10.96 2.58
CA LEU A 68 4.28 10.89 1.22
C LEU A 68 3.23 9.78 1.09
N VAL A 69 3.49 8.59 1.65
CA VAL A 69 2.53 7.50 1.70
C VAL A 69 1.26 7.91 2.44
N ASP A 70 1.38 8.51 3.62
CA ASP A 70 0.22 8.93 4.42
C ASP A 70 -0.64 9.97 3.69
N VAL A 71 -0.02 10.87 2.92
CA VAL A 71 -0.76 11.82 2.05
C VAL A 71 -1.45 11.08 0.91
N ILE A 72 -0.77 10.13 0.24
CA ILE A 72 -1.38 9.32 -0.83
C ILE A 72 -2.57 8.52 -0.32
N LEU A 73 -2.45 7.95 0.88
CA LEU A 73 -3.52 7.20 1.54
C LEU A 73 -4.68 8.11 2.00
N GLY A 74 -4.54 9.43 1.89
CA GLY A 74 -5.53 10.38 2.39
C GLY A 74 -5.62 10.44 3.93
N LEU A 75 -4.60 9.96 4.64
CA LEU A 75 -4.54 10.04 6.11
C LEU A 75 -4.09 11.41 6.58
N LEU A 76 -3.28 12.10 5.77
CA LEU A 76 -2.77 13.44 6.05
C LEU A 76 -3.20 14.40 4.94
N PRO A 77 -4.00 15.43 5.24
CA PRO A 77 -4.34 16.46 4.27
C PRO A 77 -3.10 17.35 3.99
N PRO A 78 -2.79 17.69 2.72
CA PRO A 78 -1.69 18.59 2.42
C PRO A 78 -1.89 19.96 3.05
N SER A 79 -0.79 20.61 3.47
CA SER A 79 -0.80 21.98 3.98
C SER A 79 -1.00 22.99 2.84
N SER A 80 -0.53 22.66 1.64
CA SER A 80 -0.77 23.38 0.39
C SER A 80 -0.53 22.47 -0.80
N GLY A 81 -0.97 22.87 -2.00
CA GLY A 81 -0.95 22.04 -3.20
C GLY A 81 -2.10 21.02 -3.19
N GLU A 82 -2.07 20.06 -4.10
CA GLU A 82 -3.19 19.16 -4.36
C GLU A 82 -2.73 17.72 -4.58
N LEU A 83 -3.54 16.77 -4.11
CA LEU A 83 -3.53 15.36 -4.54
C LEU A 83 -4.75 15.15 -5.44
N LEU A 84 -4.51 14.88 -6.70
CA LEU A 84 -5.54 14.69 -7.71
C LEU A 84 -5.56 13.24 -8.19
N VAL A 85 -6.72 12.67 -8.36
CA VAL A 85 -6.95 11.39 -9.06
C VAL A 85 -7.88 11.67 -10.23
N ASP A 86 -7.39 11.44 -11.45
CA ASP A 86 -8.10 11.76 -12.68
C ASP A 86 -8.59 13.22 -12.73
N GLY A 87 -7.81 14.14 -12.15
CA GLY A 87 -8.12 15.57 -12.08
C GLY A 87 -9.08 15.98 -10.94
N VAL A 88 -9.57 15.04 -10.15
CA VAL A 88 -10.44 15.29 -8.99
C VAL A 88 -9.59 15.38 -7.71
N ASN A 89 -9.82 16.42 -6.91
CA ASN A 89 -9.09 16.61 -5.65
C ASN A 89 -9.55 15.59 -4.59
N MET A 90 -8.62 14.79 -4.09
CA MET A 90 -8.94 13.71 -3.16
C MET A 90 -9.23 14.19 -1.73
N HIS A 91 -8.89 15.43 -1.40
CA HIS A 91 -9.25 15.99 -0.10
C HIS A 91 -10.78 16.05 0.12
N GLU A 92 -11.53 16.23 -0.96
CA GLU A 92 -13.01 16.27 -0.93
C GLU A 92 -13.65 14.88 -1.10
N HIS A 93 -12.91 13.88 -1.60
CA HIS A 93 -13.40 12.54 -1.94
C HIS A 93 -12.57 11.42 -1.28
N ASN A 94 -12.13 11.66 -0.06
CA ASN A 94 -11.15 10.81 0.61
C ASN A 94 -11.64 9.36 0.86
N ILE A 95 -12.92 9.17 1.22
CA ILE A 95 -13.48 7.84 1.52
C ILE A 95 -13.52 6.98 0.25
N GLU A 96 -14.00 7.55 -0.86
CA GLU A 96 -14.04 6.87 -2.15
C GLU A 96 -12.63 6.50 -2.61
N TRP A 97 -11.67 7.42 -2.45
CA TRP A 97 -10.27 7.17 -2.78
C TRP A 97 -9.68 6.03 -1.94
N GLN A 98 -9.85 6.07 -0.63
CA GLN A 98 -9.35 5.02 0.27
C GLN A 98 -9.90 3.63 -0.08
N SER A 99 -11.14 3.53 -0.56
CA SER A 99 -11.73 2.27 -0.99
C SER A 99 -11.04 1.64 -2.22
N THR A 100 -10.29 2.42 -2.99
CA THR A 100 -9.55 1.95 -4.17
C THR A 100 -8.13 1.47 -3.84
N ILE A 101 -7.66 1.70 -2.60
CA ILE A 101 -6.29 1.43 -2.19
C ILE A 101 -6.21 0.16 -1.34
N GLY A 102 -5.24 -0.71 -1.67
CA GLY A 102 -4.75 -1.75 -0.79
C GLY A 102 -3.41 -1.29 -0.18
N TYR A 103 -3.31 -1.31 1.14
CA TYR A 103 -2.10 -0.90 1.84
C TYR A 103 -1.43 -2.07 2.55
N VAL A 104 -0.12 -2.21 2.32
CA VAL A 104 0.74 -3.18 2.98
C VAL A 104 1.77 -2.43 3.80
N ALA A 105 1.60 -2.44 5.12
CA ALA A 105 2.48 -1.75 6.05
C ALA A 105 3.84 -2.44 6.18
N GLN A 106 4.84 -1.70 6.64
CA GLN A 106 6.18 -2.20 6.96
C GLN A 106 6.14 -3.38 7.95
N ALA A 107 5.33 -3.27 8.99
CA ALA A 107 5.12 -4.33 9.98
C ALA A 107 3.70 -4.90 9.86
N ILE A 108 3.59 -6.13 9.38
CA ILE A 108 2.30 -6.82 9.29
C ILE A 108 1.90 -7.36 10.66
N TYR A 109 0.80 -6.81 11.18
CA TYR A 109 0.16 -7.34 12.37
C TYR A 109 -0.86 -8.42 11.97
N LEU A 110 -0.71 -9.61 12.56
CA LEU A 110 -1.69 -10.70 12.46
C LEU A 110 -2.35 -10.91 13.82
N THR A 111 -3.68 -11.06 13.80
CA THR A 111 -4.45 -11.43 14.98
C THR A 111 -4.29 -12.93 15.26
N ASP A 112 -4.49 -13.33 16.53
CA ASP A 112 -4.55 -14.75 16.91
C ASP A 112 -5.87 -15.35 16.43
N ASP A 113 -5.94 -15.57 15.14
CA ASP A 113 -7.11 -16.07 14.42
C ASP A 113 -6.65 -16.87 13.19
N SER A 114 -7.58 -17.37 12.40
CA SER A 114 -7.30 -18.12 11.18
C SER A 114 -6.69 -17.26 10.07
N ILE A 115 -6.07 -17.91 9.08
CA ILE A 115 -5.55 -17.24 7.87
C ILE A 115 -6.68 -16.49 7.18
N ARG A 116 -7.86 -17.11 7.01
CA ARG A 116 -9.02 -16.48 6.36
C ARG A 116 -9.49 -15.20 7.07
N ARG A 117 -9.51 -15.23 8.40
CA ARG A 117 -9.89 -14.07 9.22
C ARG A 117 -8.84 -12.96 9.15
N ASN A 118 -7.57 -13.33 9.03
CA ASN A 118 -6.49 -12.38 8.85
C ASN A 118 -6.48 -11.76 7.44
N VAL A 119 -6.87 -12.49 6.41
CA VAL A 119 -7.00 -11.94 5.03
C VAL A 119 -8.26 -11.10 4.91
N ALA A 120 -9.43 -11.63 5.29
CA ALA A 120 -10.70 -10.89 5.31
C ALA A 120 -10.86 -10.07 6.60
N PHE A 121 -9.82 -9.29 6.95
CA PHE A 121 -9.75 -8.55 8.20
C PHE A 121 -10.91 -7.55 8.34
N GLY A 122 -11.57 -7.56 9.49
CA GLY A 122 -12.72 -6.69 9.76
C GLY A 122 -14.07 -7.22 9.26
N ILE A 123 -14.09 -8.34 8.51
CA ILE A 123 -15.31 -8.96 7.98
C ILE A 123 -15.77 -10.07 8.93
N ALA A 124 -17.07 -10.13 9.21
CA ALA A 124 -17.63 -11.21 10.02
C ALA A 124 -17.48 -12.56 9.30
N GLU A 125 -17.17 -13.65 10.04
CA GLU A 125 -16.90 -14.98 9.48
C GLU A 125 -17.94 -15.45 8.45
N LYS A 126 -19.22 -15.21 8.73
CA LYS A 126 -20.35 -15.58 7.85
C LYS A 126 -20.48 -14.73 6.58
N GLU A 127 -19.76 -13.61 6.52
CA GLU A 127 -19.78 -12.64 5.42
C GLU A 127 -18.51 -12.69 4.57
N ILE A 128 -17.54 -13.57 4.93
CA ILE A 128 -16.34 -13.76 4.15
C ILE A 128 -16.70 -14.40 2.81
N ASP A 129 -16.35 -13.72 1.73
CA ASP A 129 -16.48 -14.24 0.37
C ASP A 129 -15.30 -15.19 0.07
N ASP A 130 -15.60 -16.49 -0.04
CA ASP A 130 -14.61 -17.52 -0.28
C ASP A 130 -13.94 -17.37 -1.67
N VAL A 131 -14.63 -16.82 -2.67
CA VAL A 131 -14.07 -16.56 -4.01
C VAL A 131 -13.06 -15.42 -3.95
N ALA A 132 -13.40 -14.34 -3.24
CA ALA A 132 -12.49 -13.23 -2.99
C ALA A 132 -11.27 -13.67 -2.17
N LEU A 133 -11.47 -14.51 -1.16
CA LEU A 133 -10.39 -15.07 -0.33
C LEU A 133 -9.42 -15.90 -1.17
N GLU A 134 -9.93 -16.85 -1.97
CA GLU A 134 -9.12 -17.69 -2.85
C GLU A 134 -8.32 -16.84 -3.85
N ARG A 135 -8.96 -15.88 -4.50
CA ARG A 135 -8.33 -14.95 -5.42
C ARG A 135 -7.21 -14.16 -4.76
N ALA A 136 -7.44 -13.61 -3.57
CA ALA A 136 -6.45 -12.85 -2.82
C ALA A 136 -5.23 -13.71 -2.44
N LEU A 137 -5.47 -14.93 -1.95
CA LEU A 137 -4.42 -15.88 -1.61
C LEU A 137 -3.59 -16.31 -2.84
N LYS A 138 -4.24 -16.55 -3.99
CA LYS A 138 -3.55 -16.86 -5.25
C LYS A 138 -2.71 -15.68 -5.74
N SER A 139 -3.26 -14.49 -5.71
CA SER A 139 -2.56 -13.26 -6.12
C SER A 139 -1.34 -12.97 -5.24
N ALA A 140 -1.40 -13.30 -3.95
CA ALA A 140 -0.27 -13.20 -3.03
C ALA A 140 0.68 -14.41 -3.07
N GLN A 141 0.51 -15.36 -4.02
CA GLN A 141 1.27 -16.61 -4.12
C GLN A 141 1.33 -17.40 -2.80
N LEU A 142 0.25 -17.40 -2.06
CA LEU A 142 0.13 -18.08 -0.77
C LEU A 142 -0.81 -19.30 -0.82
N TRP A 143 -1.54 -19.48 -1.93
CA TRP A 143 -2.58 -20.50 -2.06
C TRP A 143 -2.07 -21.93 -1.82
N ASP A 144 -0.98 -22.33 -2.48
CA ASP A 144 -0.44 -23.70 -2.40
C ASP A 144 0.02 -24.01 -0.98
N PHE A 145 0.67 -23.04 -0.31
CA PHE A 145 1.02 -23.17 1.10
C PHE A 145 -0.23 -23.38 1.96
N VAL A 146 -1.26 -22.55 1.79
CA VAL A 146 -2.50 -22.67 2.56
C VAL A 146 -3.17 -24.02 2.32
N GLN A 147 -3.22 -24.50 1.07
CA GLN A 147 -3.80 -25.81 0.74
C GLN A 147 -3.01 -27.00 1.31
N SER A 148 -1.71 -26.83 1.59
CA SER A 148 -0.86 -27.87 2.21
C SER A 148 -1.09 -28.01 3.72
N LEU A 149 -1.74 -27.04 4.36
CA LEU A 149 -2.02 -27.08 5.80
C LEU A 149 -3.20 -28.00 6.12
N PRO A 150 -3.19 -28.72 7.27
CA PRO A 150 -4.28 -29.62 7.65
C PRO A 150 -5.66 -28.93 7.70
N GLU A 151 -5.74 -27.71 8.22
CA GLU A 151 -6.96 -26.92 8.35
C GLU A 151 -7.08 -25.85 7.26
N LYS A 152 -6.17 -25.86 6.27
CA LYS A 152 -6.14 -24.92 5.14
C LYS A 152 -6.22 -23.46 5.63
N ASP A 153 -7.14 -22.69 5.04
CA ASP A 153 -7.38 -21.28 5.37
C ASP A 153 -7.94 -21.06 6.80
N LYS A 154 -8.48 -22.12 7.44
CA LYS A 154 -8.91 -22.09 8.85
C LYS A 154 -7.79 -22.28 9.85
N THR A 155 -6.57 -22.53 9.38
CA THR A 155 -5.39 -22.69 10.24
C THR A 155 -5.13 -21.41 11.05
N ILE A 156 -5.02 -21.54 12.37
CA ILE A 156 -4.73 -20.44 13.30
C ILE A 156 -3.25 -20.06 13.19
N VAL A 157 -2.96 -18.80 12.93
CA VAL A 157 -1.58 -18.29 12.75
C VAL A 157 -0.88 -18.02 14.09
N GLY A 158 -1.61 -18.03 15.20
CA GLY A 158 -1.10 -17.74 16.54
C GLY A 158 -0.90 -16.25 16.80
N GLU A 159 -0.65 -15.92 18.06
CA GLU A 159 -0.47 -14.53 18.48
C GLU A 159 0.66 -13.86 17.65
N ARG A 160 0.34 -12.73 17.02
CA ARG A 160 1.25 -11.98 16.14
C ARG A 160 1.84 -12.81 14.99
N GLY A 161 1.18 -13.91 14.58
CA GLY A 161 1.67 -14.78 13.49
C GLY A 161 2.92 -15.58 13.84
N ILE A 162 3.10 -15.99 15.09
CA ILE A 162 4.29 -16.73 15.54
C ILE A 162 4.44 -18.10 14.85
N ARG A 163 3.35 -18.64 14.28
CA ARG A 163 3.32 -19.94 13.60
C ARG A 163 3.60 -19.88 12.10
N VAL A 164 3.85 -18.68 11.56
CA VAL A 164 4.15 -18.47 10.14
C VAL A 164 5.51 -17.78 9.98
N SER A 165 6.21 -18.07 8.87
CA SER A 165 7.49 -17.41 8.55
C SER A 165 7.29 -15.91 8.26
N GLY A 166 8.38 -15.14 8.25
CA GLY A 166 8.35 -13.72 7.88
C GLY A 166 7.72 -13.49 6.50
N GLY A 167 8.11 -14.30 5.51
CA GLY A 167 7.56 -14.20 4.14
C GLY A 167 6.09 -14.63 4.06
N GLN A 168 5.67 -15.67 4.79
CA GLN A 168 4.27 -16.04 4.87
C GLN A 168 3.42 -14.94 5.52
N ARG A 169 3.91 -14.32 6.59
CA ARG A 169 3.27 -13.18 7.24
C ARG A 169 3.11 -12.02 6.26
N GLN A 170 4.16 -11.70 5.52
CA GLN A 170 4.12 -10.64 4.53
C GLN A 170 3.12 -10.93 3.42
N ARG A 171 3.10 -12.16 2.90
CA ARG A 171 2.13 -12.57 1.88
C ARG A 171 0.68 -12.61 2.40
N ILE A 172 0.44 -12.92 3.68
CA ILE A 172 -0.88 -12.75 4.30
C ILE A 172 -1.28 -11.25 4.30
N GLY A 173 -0.35 -10.34 4.62
CA GLY A 173 -0.59 -8.90 4.53
C GLY A 173 -0.91 -8.43 3.10
N ILE A 174 -0.20 -8.96 2.10
CA ILE A 174 -0.50 -8.69 0.69
C ILE A 174 -1.88 -9.25 0.31
N ALA A 175 -2.21 -10.49 0.70
CA ALA A 175 -3.53 -11.07 0.45
C ALA A 175 -4.65 -10.24 1.09
N ARG A 176 -4.45 -9.76 2.33
CA ARG A 176 -5.37 -8.83 3.01
C ARG A 176 -5.60 -7.57 2.19
N ALA A 177 -4.53 -6.93 1.72
CA ALA A 177 -4.62 -5.73 0.91
C ALA A 177 -5.35 -5.97 -0.42
N LEU A 178 -5.24 -7.18 -0.99
CA LEU A 178 -5.85 -7.56 -2.27
C LEU A 178 -7.29 -8.10 -2.15
N TYR A 179 -7.79 -8.40 -0.94
CA TYR A 179 -9.09 -9.04 -0.75
C TYR A 179 -10.24 -8.26 -1.40
N HIS A 180 -10.23 -6.93 -1.29
CA HIS A 180 -11.24 -6.02 -1.85
C HIS A 180 -10.95 -5.57 -3.29
N GLU A 181 -10.03 -6.22 -4.01
CA GLU A 181 -9.65 -5.89 -5.39
C GLU A 181 -9.24 -4.42 -5.61
N PRO A 182 -8.34 -3.85 -4.81
CA PRO A 182 -7.95 -2.47 -4.95
C PRO A 182 -7.39 -2.20 -6.36
N GLN A 183 -7.52 -0.96 -6.84
CA GLN A 183 -6.91 -0.52 -8.10
C GLN A 183 -5.45 -0.09 -7.90
N VAL A 184 -5.14 0.40 -6.70
CA VAL A 184 -3.80 0.86 -6.30
C VAL A 184 -3.32 0.00 -5.13
N LEU A 185 -2.09 -0.51 -5.21
CA LEU A 185 -1.42 -1.22 -4.13
C LEU A 185 -0.25 -0.37 -3.64
N VAL A 186 -0.25 -0.02 -2.36
CA VAL A 186 0.82 0.73 -1.71
C VAL A 186 1.60 -0.20 -0.79
N LEU A 187 2.91 -0.30 -1.00
CA LEU A 187 3.82 -1.14 -0.25
C LEU A 187 4.80 -0.23 0.50
N ASP A 188 4.64 -0.12 1.82
CA ASP A 188 5.51 0.71 2.64
C ASP A 188 6.58 -0.17 3.30
N GLU A 189 7.80 -0.18 2.71
CA GLU A 189 8.95 -0.95 3.19
C GLU A 189 8.65 -2.43 3.46
N ALA A 190 7.70 -2.99 2.71
CA ALA A 190 7.10 -4.29 2.93
C ALA A 190 8.08 -5.48 2.97
N THR A 191 9.33 -5.32 2.55
CA THR A 191 10.35 -6.38 2.55
C THR A 191 11.56 -6.07 3.43
N SER A 192 11.57 -4.95 4.15
CA SER A 192 12.75 -4.44 4.86
C SER A 192 13.31 -5.39 5.92
N SER A 193 12.45 -6.20 6.55
CA SER A 193 12.80 -7.15 7.62
C SER A 193 13.04 -8.58 7.12
N LEU A 194 12.96 -8.83 5.81
CA LEU A 194 13.12 -10.16 5.22
C LEU A 194 14.57 -10.44 4.80
N ASP A 195 14.96 -11.71 4.83
CA ASP A 195 16.17 -12.20 4.18
C ASP A 195 16.01 -12.14 2.65
N MET A 196 17.12 -12.25 1.90
CA MET A 196 17.14 -12.07 0.44
C MET A 196 16.28 -13.11 -0.31
N GLU A 197 16.24 -14.36 0.15
CA GLU A 197 15.47 -15.42 -0.51
C GLU A 197 13.97 -15.13 -0.36
N THR A 198 13.54 -14.89 0.86
CA THR A 198 12.16 -14.52 1.19
C THR A 198 11.72 -13.22 0.53
N GLU A 199 12.61 -12.20 0.46
CA GLU A 199 12.34 -10.95 -0.28
C GLU A 199 12.07 -11.23 -1.76
N THR A 200 12.87 -12.10 -2.38
CA THR A 200 12.71 -12.47 -3.80
C THR A 200 11.35 -13.13 -4.05
N GLU A 201 10.90 -14.01 -3.17
CA GLU A 201 9.59 -14.66 -3.28
C GLU A 201 8.44 -13.64 -3.15
N VAL A 202 8.52 -12.75 -2.17
CA VAL A 202 7.50 -11.69 -1.97
C VAL A 202 7.46 -10.75 -3.16
N MET A 203 8.63 -10.33 -3.66
CA MET A 203 8.71 -9.45 -4.84
C MET A 203 8.23 -10.16 -6.12
N SER A 204 8.36 -11.48 -6.21
CA SER A 204 7.77 -12.26 -7.31
C SER A 204 6.23 -12.16 -7.33
N ALA A 205 5.59 -12.25 -6.15
CA ALA A 205 4.14 -12.06 -6.04
C ALA A 205 3.71 -10.65 -6.46
N ILE A 206 4.46 -9.63 -6.05
CA ILE A 206 4.19 -8.23 -6.43
C ILE A 206 4.36 -8.02 -7.94
N ARG A 207 5.44 -8.58 -8.53
CA ARG A 207 5.67 -8.50 -9.99
C ARG A 207 4.55 -9.11 -10.82
N ALA A 208 3.93 -10.19 -10.35
CA ALA A 208 2.79 -10.80 -11.02
C ALA A 208 1.55 -9.89 -11.11
N LEU A 209 1.51 -8.81 -10.32
CA LEU A 209 0.42 -7.81 -10.32
C LEU A 209 0.71 -6.61 -11.23
N GLN A 210 1.96 -6.45 -11.72
CA GLN A 210 2.36 -5.34 -12.59
C GLN A 210 1.54 -5.32 -13.89
N GLY A 211 1.18 -4.13 -14.36
CA GLY A 211 0.30 -3.93 -15.50
C GLY A 211 -1.20 -4.16 -15.21
N PHE A 212 -1.55 -4.96 -14.20
CA PHE A 212 -2.93 -5.16 -13.76
C PHE A 212 -3.34 -4.20 -12.64
N LYS A 213 -2.39 -3.83 -11.79
CA LYS A 213 -2.55 -2.89 -10.67
C LYS A 213 -1.56 -1.75 -10.80
N THR A 214 -1.93 -0.58 -10.32
CA THR A 214 -0.97 0.50 -10.07
C THR A 214 -0.28 0.21 -8.76
N ILE A 215 1.05 0.20 -8.74
CA ILE A 215 1.82 -0.23 -7.56
C ILE A 215 2.76 0.90 -7.15
N LEU A 216 2.67 1.29 -5.88
CA LEU A 216 3.55 2.28 -5.25
C LEU A 216 4.43 1.56 -4.23
N ILE A 217 5.75 1.64 -4.38
CA ILE A 217 6.70 0.94 -3.53
C ILE A 217 7.61 1.94 -2.83
N VAL A 218 7.52 2.03 -1.52
CA VAL A 218 8.52 2.71 -0.70
C VAL A 218 9.59 1.72 -0.29
N ALA A 219 10.84 2.02 -0.59
CA ALA A 219 11.94 1.11 -0.31
C ALA A 219 13.19 1.83 0.21
N HIS A 220 13.91 1.12 1.10
CA HIS A 220 15.27 1.45 1.49
C HIS A 220 16.31 0.67 0.68
N ARG A 221 15.91 -0.48 0.13
CA ARG A 221 16.80 -1.33 -0.69
C ARG A 221 16.54 -1.07 -2.17
N LEU A 222 17.59 -0.85 -2.93
CA LEU A 222 17.49 -0.64 -4.38
C LEU A 222 16.98 -1.89 -5.12
N SER A 223 17.25 -3.10 -4.59
CA SER A 223 16.73 -4.36 -5.12
C SER A 223 15.20 -4.38 -5.23
N THR A 224 14.52 -3.77 -4.27
CA THR A 224 13.05 -3.74 -4.20
C THR A 224 12.43 -2.90 -5.33
N VAL A 225 13.11 -1.84 -5.77
CA VAL A 225 12.63 -0.92 -6.84
C VAL A 225 13.26 -1.20 -8.20
N GLN A 226 14.08 -2.25 -8.31
CA GLN A 226 14.82 -2.59 -9.53
C GLN A 226 13.91 -2.81 -10.76
N HIS A 227 12.68 -3.25 -10.54
CA HIS A 227 11.71 -3.55 -11.59
C HIS A 227 10.57 -2.53 -11.66
N CYS A 228 10.71 -1.37 -11.01
CA CYS A 228 9.76 -0.27 -11.18
C CYS A 228 9.92 0.38 -12.56
N ASP A 229 8.79 0.77 -13.15
CA ASP A 229 8.78 1.51 -14.43
C ASP A 229 9.41 2.88 -14.24
N ARG A 230 9.26 3.47 -13.04
CA ARG A 230 9.81 4.76 -12.65
C ARG A 230 10.13 4.79 -11.16
N VAL A 231 11.15 5.56 -10.82
CA VAL A 231 11.60 5.78 -9.44
C VAL A 231 11.71 7.28 -9.19
N TYR A 232 11.16 7.73 -8.08
CA TYR A 232 11.37 9.08 -7.54
C TYR A 232 12.36 9.02 -6.38
N LYS A 233 13.38 9.87 -6.44
CA LYS A 233 14.35 10.03 -5.35
C LYS A 233 13.94 11.22 -4.50
N ILE A 234 13.78 10.99 -3.19
CA ILE A 234 13.36 12.00 -2.21
C ILE A 234 14.53 12.29 -1.28
N GLU A 235 14.91 13.55 -1.17
CA GLU A 235 15.90 14.04 -0.22
C GLU A 235 15.41 15.39 0.35
N ASP A 236 15.65 15.63 1.62
CA ASP A 236 15.30 16.88 2.31
C ASP A 236 13.86 17.36 1.99
N ALA A 237 12.90 16.44 2.08
CA ALA A 237 11.47 16.66 1.86
C ALA A 237 11.10 17.05 0.40
N THR A 238 12.00 16.93 -0.59
CA THR A 238 11.77 17.29 -1.99
C THR A 238 12.08 16.12 -2.94
N ILE A 239 11.50 16.16 -4.14
CA ILE A 239 11.90 15.25 -5.22
C ILE A 239 13.16 15.81 -5.87
N VAL A 240 14.27 15.07 -5.77
CA VAL A 240 15.58 15.45 -6.33
C VAL A 240 15.93 14.69 -7.60
N GLY A 241 15.16 13.67 -7.96
CA GLY A 241 15.36 12.89 -9.17
C GLY A 241 14.15 12.07 -9.55
N GLU A 242 13.97 11.87 -10.85
CA GLU A 242 12.93 11.05 -11.47
C GLU A 242 13.54 10.32 -12.66
N GLY A 243 13.26 9.03 -12.82
CA GLY A 243 13.73 8.21 -13.93
C GLY A 243 13.70 6.73 -13.60
N THR A 244 14.36 5.92 -14.42
CA THR A 244 14.63 4.52 -14.07
C THR A 244 15.71 4.43 -12.98
N LEU A 245 15.76 3.32 -12.26
CA LEU A 245 16.80 3.12 -11.23
C LEU A 245 18.22 3.27 -11.82
N GLU A 246 18.43 2.79 -13.06
CA GLU A 246 19.73 2.90 -13.74
C GLU A 246 20.13 4.35 -14.02
N GLU A 247 19.18 5.19 -14.45
CA GLU A 247 19.43 6.62 -14.69
C GLU A 247 19.79 7.36 -13.41
N LEU A 248 19.05 7.10 -12.32
CA LEU A 248 19.29 7.74 -11.04
C LEU A 248 20.61 7.31 -10.38
N THR A 249 21.07 6.08 -10.61
CA THR A 249 22.35 5.60 -10.08
C THR A 249 23.55 6.12 -10.88
N LYS A 250 23.41 6.31 -12.20
CA LYS A 250 24.46 6.89 -13.06
C LYS A 250 24.67 8.38 -12.81
N SER A 251 23.62 9.12 -12.48
CA SER A 251 23.69 10.57 -12.21
C SER A 251 24.32 10.91 -10.85
N ALA A 252 24.55 9.91 -9.99
CA ALA A 252 25.16 10.07 -8.67
C ALA A 252 26.67 9.77 -8.65
N SER A 253 27.26 9.41 -9.80
CA SER A 253 28.70 9.15 -10.01
C SER A 253 29.39 10.30 -10.71
#